data_ec098379218b01e8137e2d246865fd77
#
_entry.id   ec098379218b01e8137e2d246865fd77
#
_cell.length_a   1.000
_cell.length_b   1.000
_cell.length_c   1.000
_cell.angle_alpha   90.00
_cell.angle_beta   90.00
_cell.angle_gamma   90.00
#
_symmetry.space_group_name_H-M   'P 1'
#
loop_
_entity.id
_entity.type
_entity.pdbx_description
1 polymer ?
#
loop_
_entity_poly.entity_id
_entity_poly.type
_entity_poly.pdbx_seq_one_letter_code
_entity_poly.pdbx_strand_id
1 'polypeptide(L)'
;VSTSLEPPFQAADPGAMLGRIEAQGEHVDEALARGAAAAWGAPARAPRRLAVGAMGGSAIAADLTADLHSDRLPHPLLVVRDYTWPAWVREDTLVVLSSYSGNTEETLALYEQARAANLPRAAITSGGALADHCRRDGVPMATMPGGSPPRAALYGSWVALSGLLYGLGWIEDPAPAWRAAARGLRQGAARWGGAAPEAANAAKQLARALHGRRVFIYSGAARLGAAATRFRNQLNENAKLLGHSALVPELNHNEIVGWELPVAAHREAAVVMLREDEESAPVARRCALTAEFAGTKGAAVHELRGTGAGRLERLTSIVQCCDFVSYYLALLAGADPTPVRSIDEFKRRLAAS
;
A
#
# COMPACT_ATOMS: atom_id res chain seq x y z
N VAL A 1 22.43 -21.06 6.75
CA VAL A 1 21.06 -20.74 6.38
C VAL A 1 20.96 -20.84 4.87
N SER A 2 20.00 -21.59 4.34
CA SER A 2 19.82 -21.75 2.89
C SER A 2 19.62 -20.39 2.26
N THR A 3 20.50 -20.02 1.36
CA THR A 3 20.41 -18.81 0.56
C THR A 3 19.58 -19.01 -0.72
N SER A 4 18.95 -20.17 -0.85
CA SER A 4 18.13 -20.54 -2.01
C SER A 4 16.77 -19.85 -1.95
N LEU A 5 16.36 -19.26 -3.07
CA LEU A 5 15.00 -18.75 -3.29
C LEU A 5 14.15 -19.73 -4.12
N GLU A 6 14.49 -21.02 -4.05
CA GLU A 6 13.70 -22.09 -4.66
C GLU A 6 12.86 -22.83 -3.63
N PRO A 7 11.65 -23.29 -3.98
CA PRO A 7 10.80 -24.03 -3.06
C PRO A 7 11.45 -25.35 -2.58
N PRO A 8 11.02 -25.89 -1.43
CA PRO A 8 9.85 -25.51 -0.65
C PRO A 8 10.11 -24.37 0.36
N PHE A 9 9.10 -23.53 0.62
CA PHE A 9 9.21 -22.36 1.52
C PHE A 9 8.51 -22.55 2.87
N GLN A 10 7.76 -23.64 3.09
CA GLN A 10 6.87 -23.81 4.25
C GLN A 10 7.58 -23.66 5.60
N ALA A 11 8.84 -24.10 5.70
CA ALA A 11 9.60 -23.97 6.94
C ALA A 11 9.96 -22.49 7.28
N ALA A 12 10.14 -21.65 6.26
CA ALA A 12 10.47 -20.23 6.41
C ALA A 12 9.23 -19.32 6.40
N ASP A 13 8.09 -19.82 5.93
CA ASP A 13 6.81 -19.11 5.82
C ASP A 13 5.65 -19.93 6.40
N PRO A 14 5.64 -20.23 7.71
CA PRO A 14 4.58 -21.00 8.34
C PRO A 14 3.22 -20.28 8.31
N GLY A 15 3.23 -18.94 8.16
CA GLY A 15 2.02 -18.13 8.03
C GLY A 15 1.47 -18.03 6.61
N ALA A 16 2.08 -18.73 5.63
CA ALA A 16 1.67 -18.76 4.23
C ALA A 16 1.50 -17.36 3.58
N MET A 17 2.43 -16.47 3.85
CA MET A 17 2.43 -15.12 3.26
C MET A 17 2.56 -15.17 1.74
N LEU A 18 3.37 -16.09 1.20
CA LEU A 18 3.52 -16.28 -0.25
C LEU A 18 2.16 -16.51 -0.92
N GLY A 19 1.39 -17.47 -0.41
CA GLY A 19 0.08 -17.80 -0.98
C GLY A 19 -0.90 -16.60 -0.96
N ARG A 20 -0.80 -15.72 0.06
CA ARG A 20 -1.61 -14.49 0.11
C ARG A 20 -1.18 -13.46 -0.95
N ILE A 21 0.11 -13.40 -1.28
CA ILE A 21 0.62 -12.51 -2.34
C ILE A 21 0.22 -13.08 -3.71
N GLU A 22 0.33 -14.38 -3.90
CA GLU A 22 -0.07 -15.05 -5.14
C GLU A 22 -1.58 -14.93 -5.39
N ALA A 23 -2.41 -14.95 -4.35
CA ALA A 23 -3.88 -14.86 -4.42
C ALA A 23 -4.42 -13.41 -4.56
N GLN A 24 -3.60 -12.42 -4.83
CA GLN A 24 -4.06 -11.02 -4.91
C GLN A 24 -5.10 -10.79 -6.02
N GLY A 25 -5.02 -11.52 -7.14
CA GLY A 25 -6.03 -11.46 -8.20
C GLY A 25 -7.39 -11.97 -7.74
N GLU A 26 -7.41 -13.05 -6.96
CA GLU A 26 -8.60 -13.63 -6.35
C GLU A 26 -9.21 -12.70 -5.30
N HIS A 27 -8.36 -12.03 -4.51
CA HIS A 27 -8.81 -11.02 -3.53
C HIS A 27 -9.55 -9.85 -4.20
N VAL A 28 -9.11 -9.44 -5.40
CA VAL A 28 -9.83 -8.42 -6.19
C VAL A 28 -11.19 -8.94 -6.63
N ASP A 29 -11.26 -10.15 -7.20
CA ASP A 29 -12.53 -10.73 -7.66
C ASP A 29 -13.51 -10.93 -6.51
N GLU A 30 -13.03 -11.40 -5.35
CA GLU A 30 -13.84 -11.54 -4.16
C GLU A 30 -14.39 -10.18 -3.68
N ALA A 31 -13.55 -9.14 -3.67
CA ALA A 31 -13.96 -7.80 -3.28
C ALA A 31 -15.02 -7.22 -4.25
N LEU A 32 -14.87 -7.44 -5.56
CA LEU A 32 -15.86 -7.05 -6.56
C LEU A 32 -17.19 -7.80 -6.38
N ALA A 33 -17.14 -9.11 -6.12
CA ALA A 33 -18.33 -9.94 -5.91
C ALA A 33 -19.13 -9.53 -4.68
N ARG A 34 -18.50 -8.97 -3.65
CA ARG A 34 -19.15 -8.46 -2.44
C ARG A 34 -19.94 -7.16 -2.68
N GLY A 35 -19.86 -6.59 -3.87
CA GLY A 35 -20.66 -5.44 -4.24
C GLY A 35 -20.28 -4.16 -3.51
N ALA A 36 -19.05 -3.77 -3.62
CA ALA A 36 -18.50 -2.58 -2.96
C ALA A 36 -19.36 -1.30 -3.16
N ALA A 37 -20.06 -1.18 -4.29
CA ALA A 37 -20.96 -0.06 -4.57
C ALA A 37 -22.29 -0.14 -3.82
N ALA A 38 -22.76 -1.35 -3.46
CA ALA A 38 -24.09 -1.55 -2.85
C ALA A 38 -24.12 -1.21 -1.34
N ALA A 39 -22.94 -1.16 -0.69
CA ALA A 39 -22.84 -0.97 0.75
C ALA A 39 -23.00 0.48 1.22
N TRP A 40 -22.89 1.46 0.32
CA TRP A 40 -22.62 2.83 0.73
C TRP A 40 -23.85 3.69 0.95
N GLY A 41 -24.97 3.41 0.30
CA GLY A 41 -26.12 4.33 0.30
C GLY A 41 -25.76 5.73 -0.27
N ALA A 42 -26.75 6.50 -0.66
CA ALA A 42 -26.53 7.88 -1.04
C ALA A 42 -26.37 8.73 0.23
N PRO A 43 -25.29 9.51 0.39
CA PRO A 43 -25.18 10.46 1.49
C PRO A 43 -26.29 11.51 1.38
N ALA A 44 -26.84 11.96 2.51
CA ALA A 44 -27.91 12.96 2.55
C ALA A 44 -27.54 14.28 1.87
N ARG A 45 -26.26 14.57 1.78
CA ARG A 45 -25.67 15.73 1.07
C ARG A 45 -24.42 15.28 0.31
N ALA A 46 -24.25 15.74 -0.92
CA ALA A 46 -23.06 15.48 -1.72
C ALA A 46 -21.82 16.05 -1.00
N PRO A 47 -20.84 15.22 -0.64
CA PRO A 47 -19.66 15.69 0.05
C PRO A 47 -18.74 16.46 -0.91
N ARG A 48 -18.02 17.45 -0.36
CA ARG A 48 -17.00 18.21 -1.08
C ARG A 48 -15.57 17.79 -0.71
N ARG A 49 -15.45 16.85 0.22
CA ARG A 49 -14.16 16.28 0.67
C ARG A 49 -14.38 14.85 1.14
N LEU A 50 -13.37 14.06 0.98
CA LEU A 50 -13.30 12.72 1.57
C LEU A 50 -12.10 12.67 2.52
N ALA A 51 -12.34 12.37 3.79
CA ALA A 51 -11.29 12.15 4.77
C ALA A 51 -11.30 10.69 5.22
N VAL A 52 -10.19 9.99 5.05
CA VAL A 52 -10.07 8.58 5.46
C VAL A 52 -9.24 8.50 6.73
N GLY A 53 -9.88 8.13 7.84
CA GLY A 53 -9.21 7.87 9.13
C GLY A 53 -8.76 6.42 9.18
N ALA A 54 -7.44 6.20 9.12
CA ALA A 54 -6.89 4.85 9.03
C ALA A 54 -5.40 4.79 9.37
N MET A 55 -4.90 3.61 9.74
CA MET A 55 -3.49 3.34 10.01
C MET A 55 -2.94 2.23 9.12
N GLY A 56 -1.62 2.19 8.95
CA GLY A 56 -0.87 1.10 8.34
C GLY A 56 -1.45 0.61 7.01
N GLY A 57 -1.70 -0.70 6.92
CA GLY A 57 -2.23 -1.36 5.72
C GLY A 57 -3.62 -0.87 5.30
N SER A 58 -4.46 -0.41 6.23
CA SER A 58 -5.78 0.15 5.92
C SER A 58 -5.68 1.55 5.31
N ALA A 59 -4.70 2.35 5.75
CA ALA A 59 -4.48 3.70 5.23
C ALA A 59 -3.90 3.69 3.81
N ILE A 60 -3.02 2.74 3.50
CA ILE A 60 -2.32 2.70 2.21
C ILE A 60 -3.27 2.50 1.02
N ALA A 61 -4.42 1.85 1.22
CA ALA A 61 -5.45 1.73 0.18
C ALA A 61 -6.01 3.09 -0.23
N ALA A 62 -6.19 3.99 0.74
CA ALA A 62 -6.65 5.36 0.48
C ALA A 62 -5.58 6.21 -0.19
N ASP A 63 -4.30 6.08 0.22
CA ASP A 63 -3.20 6.76 -0.46
C ASP A 63 -3.06 6.31 -1.92
N LEU A 64 -3.11 4.99 -2.18
CA LEU A 64 -3.08 4.44 -3.54
C LEU A 64 -4.28 4.92 -4.37
N THR A 65 -5.45 5.08 -3.75
CA THR A 65 -6.63 5.64 -4.41
C THR A 65 -6.41 7.12 -4.76
N ALA A 66 -5.86 7.91 -3.84
CA ALA A 66 -5.55 9.32 -4.08
C ALA A 66 -4.50 9.48 -5.19
N ASP A 67 -3.43 8.67 -5.18
CA ASP A 67 -2.40 8.67 -6.22
C ASP A 67 -2.96 8.26 -7.59
N LEU A 68 -3.76 7.19 -7.64
CA LEU A 68 -4.37 6.67 -8.87
C LEU A 68 -5.22 7.72 -9.59
N HIS A 69 -5.92 8.54 -8.81
CA HIS A 69 -6.88 9.52 -9.29
C HIS A 69 -6.46 10.99 -9.06
N SER A 70 -5.18 11.24 -8.76
CA SER A 70 -4.67 12.56 -8.36
C SER A 70 -4.97 13.70 -9.34
N ASP A 71 -5.12 13.38 -10.63
CA ASP A 71 -5.41 14.32 -11.71
C ASP A 71 -6.88 14.31 -12.17
N ARG A 72 -7.77 13.54 -11.52
CA ARG A 72 -9.15 13.30 -11.99
C ARG A 72 -10.22 13.51 -10.93
N LEU A 73 -9.89 13.39 -9.62
CA LEU A 73 -10.88 13.59 -8.57
C LEU A 73 -11.39 15.01 -8.57
N PRO A 74 -12.72 15.21 -8.59
CA PRO A 74 -13.31 16.54 -8.56
C PRO A 74 -13.15 17.22 -7.19
N HIS A 75 -12.87 16.43 -6.15
CA HIS A 75 -12.74 16.87 -4.76
C HIS A 75 -11.58 16.16 -4.07
N PRO A 76 -10.96 16.79 -3.06
CA PRO A 76 -9.81 16.20 -2.37
C PRO A 76 -10.20 14.93 -1.58
N LEU A 77 -9.34 13.91 -1.68
CA LEU A 77 -9.29 12.74 -0.81
C LEU A 77 -8.02 12.85 0.04
N LEU A 78 -8.18 12.84 1.36
CA LEU A 78 -7.09 13.00 2.33
C LEU A 78 -7.09 11.87 3.33
N VAL A 79 -5.91 11.42 3.73
CA VAL A 79 -5.74 10.34 4.72
C VAL A 79 -5.27 10.94 6.04
N VAL A 80 -6.01 10.67 7.11
CA VAL A 80 -5.72 11.14 8.47
C VAL A 80 -5.18 9.98 9.30
N ARG A 81 -3.96 10.14 9.81
CA ARG A 81 -3.25 9.15 10.63
C ARG A 81 -2.98 9.75 12.01
N ASP A 82 -4.04 10.00 12.75
CA ASP A 82 -3.99 10.65 14.05
C ASP A 82 -5.18 10.20 14.89
N TYR A 83 -5.21 10.61 16.15
CA TYR A 83 -6.34 10.46 17.07
C TYR A 83 -7.41 11.52 16.88
N THR A 84 -7.14 12.61 16.16
CA THR A 84 -8.04 13.75 16.01
C THR A 84 -8.22 14.14 14.55
N TRP A 85 -9.45 14.58 14.21
CA TRP A 85 -9.71 15.14 12.89
C TRP A 85 -9.12 16.55 12.78
N PRO A 86 -8.50 16.89 11.64
CA PRO A 86 -8.12 18.27 11.35
C PRO A 86 -9.33 19.21 11.35
N ALA A 87 -9.14 20.47 11.71
CA ALA A 87 -10.21 21.46 11.85
C ALA A 87 -11.02 21.74 10.55
N TRP A 88 -10.49 21.37 9.38
CA TRP A 88 -11.19 21.46 8.10
C TRP A 88 -12.20 20.32 7.85
N VAL A 89 -12.17 19.24 8.63
CA VAL A 89 -13.17 18.16 8.58
C VAL A 89 -14.46 18.66 9.22
N ARG A 90 -15.47 18.90 8.39
CA ARG A 90 -16.75 19.49 8.79
C ARG A 90 -17.89 18.79 8.07
N GLU A 91 -19.11 19.32 8.18
CA GLU A 91 -20.36 18.74 7.65
C GLU A 91 -20.41 18.48 6.13
N ASP A 92 -19.54 19.13 5.35
CA ASP A 92 -19.35 18.89 3.91
C ASP A 92 -18.27 17.82 3.59
N THR A 93 -17.71 17.20 4.63
CA THR A 93 -16.70 16.13 4.52
C THR A 93 -17.35 14.79 4.83
N LEU A 94 -17.31 13.84 3.90
CA LEU A 94 -17.58 12.44 4.22
C LEU A 94 -16.33 11.84 4.89
N VAL A 95 -16.46 11.32 6.10
CA VAL A 95 -15.35 10.60 6.75
C VAL A 95 -15.52 9.10 6.56
N VAL A 96 -14.44 8.43 6.19
CA VAL A 96 -14.38 6.96 6.07
C VAL A 96 -13.43 6.42 7.11
N LEU A 97 -13.94 5.58 8.01
CA LEU A 97 -13.15 4.93 9.04
C LEU A 97 -12.70 3.56 8.50
N SER A 98 -11.40 3.39 8.24
CA SER A 98 -10.88 2.13 7.69
C SER A 98 -9.95 1.44 8.66
N SER A 99 -10.39 0.28 9.17
CA SER A 99 -9.58 -0.58 10.04
C SER A 99 -9.89 -2.04 9.75
N TYR A 100 -8.87 -2.79 9.28
CA TYR A 100 -9.05 -4.21 8.97
C TYR A 100 -9.51 -4.99 10.22
N SER A 101 -8.82 -4.86 11.35
CA SER A 101 -9.23 -5.54 12.60
C SER A 101 -10.49 -4.95 13.24
N GLY A 102 -10.85 -3.72 12.89
CA GLY A 102 -11.90 -2.95 13.55
C GLY A 102 -11.59 -2.50 14.98
N ASN A 103 -10.36 -2.73 15.46
CA ASN A 103 -9.94 -2.45 16.82
C ASN A 103 -8.75 -1.47 16.90
N THR A 104 -8.48 -0.74 15.82
CA THR A 104 -7.43 0.27 15.79
C THR A 104 -7.85 1.46 16.63
N GLU A 105 -7.10 1.77 17.67
CA GLU A 105 -7.43 2.78 18.68
C GLU A 105 -7.68 4.16 18.05
N GLU A 106 -6.76 4.60 17.18
CA GLU A 106 -6.85 5.88 16.48
C GLU A 106 -8.11 5.95 15.60
N THR A 107 -8.43 4.87 14.90
CA THR A 107 -9.62 4.81 14.04
C THR A 107 -10.91 4.85 14.86
N LEU A 108 -10.94 4.21 16.03
CA LEU A 108 -12.08 4.27 16.96
C LEU A 108 -12.23 5.66 17.58
N ALA A 109 -11.12 6.32 17.95
CA ALA A 109 -11.14 7.69 18.45
C ALA A 109 -11.71 8.67 17.38
N LEU A 110 -11.27 8.52 16.13
CA LEU A 110 -11.80 9.29 15.01
C LEU A 110 -13.28 9.01 14.75
N TYR A 111 -13.73 7.76 14.91
CA TYR A 111 -15.15 7.40 14.79
C TYR A 111 -16.01 8.14 15.81
N GLU A 112 -15.62 8.10 17.09
CA GLU A 112 -16.39 8.75 18.17
C GLU A 112 -16.45 10.27 18.01
N GLN A 113 -15.36 10.91 17.55
CA GLN A 113 -15.37 12.33 17.24
C GLN A 113 -16.31 12.66 16.08
N ALA A 114 -16.27 11.86 15.00
CA ALA A 114 -17.17 12.03 13.87
C ALA A 114 -18.65 11.83 14.28
N ARG A 115 -18.90 10.87 15.18
CA ARG A 115 -20.23 10.64 15.76
C ARG A 115 -20.70 11.84 16.59
N ALA A 116 -19.87 12.33 17.49
CA ALA A 116 -20.18 13.46 18.36
C ALA A 116 -20.45 14.76 17.57
N ALA A 117 -19.70 14.96 16.48
CA ALA A 117 -19.87 16.10 15.58
C ALA A 117 -20.96 15.88 14.49
N ASN A 118 -21.68 14.76 14.55
CA ASN A 118 -22.73 14.37 13.57
C ASN A 118 -22.25 14.45 12.11
N LEU A 119 -20.97 14.08 11.84
CA LEU A 119 -20.42 14.07 10.48
C LEU A 119 -21.00 12.90 9.67
N PRO A 120 -21.20 13.09 8.34
CA PRO A 120 -21.50 11.98 7.44
C PRO A 120 -20.31 11.01 7.44
N ARG A 121 -20.58 9.74 7.74
CA ARG A 121 -19.54 8.74 7.92
C ARG A 121 -19.89 7.39 7.33
N ALA A 122 -18.86 6.65 6.97
CA ALA A 122 -18.90 5.28 6.47
C ALA A 122 -17.70 4.50 7.00
N ALA A 123 -17.70 3.18 6.87
CA ALA A 123 -16.59 2.37 7.37
C ALA A 123 -16.18 1.25 6.41
N ILE A 124 -14.90 0.82 6.52
CA ILE A 124 -14.34 -0.35 5.85
C ILE A 124 -13.66 -1.20 6.93
N THR A 125 -14.14 -2.43 7.14
CA THR A 125 -13.58 -3.29 8.20
C THR A 125 -13.89 -4.76 7.94
N SER A 126 -13.16 -5.68 8.61
CA SER A 126 -13.54 -7.10 8.65
C SER A 126 -14.39 -7.47 9.89
N GLY A 127 -14.54 -6.55 10.85
CA GLY A 127 -15.27 -6.81 12.10
C GLY A 127 -14.85 -5.88 13.23
N GLY A 128 -14.82 -6.40 14.46
CA GLY A 128 -14.36 -5.71 15.66
C GLY A 128 -15.28 -4.59 16.12
N ALA A 129 -14.81 -3.78 17.06
CA ALA A 129 -15.56 -2.69 17.67
C ALA A 129 -16.08 -1.67 16.64
N LEU A 130 -15.33 -1.40 15.58
CA LEU A 130 -15.77 -0.51 14.51
C LEU A 130 -17.04 -1.02 13.82
N ALA A 131 -17.12 -2.33 13.54
CA ALA A 131 -18.34 -2.92 12.96
C ALA A 131 -19.51 -2.84 13.92
N ASP A 132 -19.29 -3.04 15.24
CA ASP A 132 -20.34 -2.94 16.24
C ASP A 132 -20.85 -1.49 16.38
N HIS A 133 -19.95 -0.51 16.38
CA HIS A 133 -20.32 0.91 16.33
C HIS A 133 -21.16 1.24 15.09
N CYS A 134 -20.75 0.76 13.91
CA CYS A 134 -21.50 1.00 12.68
C CYS A 134 -22.90 0.39 12.72
N ARG A 135 -23.05 -0.83 13.23
CA ARG A 135 -24.37 -1.47 13.38
C ARG A 135 -25.26 -0.73 14.36
N ARG A 136 -24.71 -0.33 15.52
CA ARG A 136 -25.43 0.45 16.53
C ARG A 136 -25.95 1.77 15.98
N ASP A 137 -25.12 2.47 15.19
CA ASP A 137 -25.40 3.84 14.75
C ASP A 137 -26.01 3.90 13.33
N GLY A 138 -26.27 2.73 12.69
CA GLY A 138 -26.81 2.67 11.33
C GLY A 138 -25.85 3.23 10.26
N VAL A 139 -24.54 3.14 10.48
CA VAL A 139 -23.51 3.66 9.57
C VAL A 139 -23.25 2.67 8.44
N PRO A 140 -23.26 3.12 7.17
CA PRO A 140 -22.89 2.28 6.03
C PRO A 140 -21.48 1.69 6.18
N MET A 141 -21.33 0.40 5.87
CA MET A 141 -20.09 -0.32 6.09
C MET A 141 -19.82 -1.33 4.97
N ALA A 142 -18.64 -1.25 4.37
CA ALA A 142 -18.12 -2.32 3.53
C ALA A 142 -17.37 -3.34 4.39
N THR A 143 -17.75 -4.62 4.28
CA THR A 143 -17.12 -5.71 5.02
C THR A 143 -16.12 -6.47 4.18
N MET A 144 -15.01 -6.87 4.81
CA MET A 144 -13.93 -7.65 4.20
C MET A 144 -13.79 -9.01 4.90
N PRO A 145 -13.24 -10.05 4.24
CA PRO A 145 -12.87 -11.29 4.90
C PRO A 145 -11.84 -11.06 6.00
N GLY A 146 -12.02 -11.71 7.15
CA GLY A 146 -11.04 -11.74 8.23
C GLY A 146 -9.93 -12.78 8.01
N GLY A 147 -9.01 -12.92 8.98
CA GLY A 147 -8.02 -14.00 9.03
C GLY A 147 -6.72 -13.77 8.25
N SER A 148 -6.51 -12.57 7.72
CA SER A 148 -5.24 -12.19 7.07
C SER A 148 -4.48 -11.13 7.89
N PRO A 149 -3.16 -11.04 7.75
CA PRO A 149 -2.46 -9.85 8.18
C PRO A 149 -3.01 -8.60 7.45
N PRO A 150 -3.18 -7.45 8.13
CA PRO A 150 -3.80 -6.25 7.52
C PRO A 150 -3.14 -5.84 6.19
N ARG A 151 -1.82 -5.97 6.08
CA ARG A 151 -1.06 -5.64 4.85
C ARG A 151 -1.34 -6.58 3.67
N ALA A 152 -1.82 -7.79 3.92
CA ALA A 152 -2.21 -8.75 2.89
C ALA A 152 -3.68 -8.55 2.44
N ALA A 153 -4.48 -7.78 3.18
CA ALA A 153 -5.89 -7.50 2.88
C ALA A 153 -6.12 -6.22 2.05
N LEU A 154 -5.07 -5.67 1.42
CA LEU A 154 -5.09 -4.41 0.70
C LEU A 154 -6.26 -4.28 -0.28
N TYR A 155 -6.44 -5.28 -1.14
CA TYR A 155 -7.37 -5.19 -2.27
C TYR A 155 -8.83 -5.12 -1.83
N GLY A 156 -9.18 -5.72 -0.68
CA GLY A 156 -10.52 -5.60 -0.10
C GLY A 156 -10.91 -4.15 0.18
N SER A 157 -10.04 -3.41 0.87
CA SER A 157 -10.27 -1.99 1.19
C SER A 157 -10.12 -1.07 -0.02
N TRP A 158 -9.21 -1.38 -0.96
CA TRP A 158 -8.98 -0.55 -2.14
C TRP A 158 -10.14 -0.63 -3.13
N VAL A 159 -10.66 -1.83 -3.40
CA VAL A 159 -11.85 -2.02 -4.24
C VAL A 159 -13.09 -1.39 -3.57
N ALA A 160 -13.26 -1.56 -2.25
CA ALA A 160 -14.36 -0.95 -1.52
C ALA A 160 -14.36 0.58 -1.61
N LEU A 161 -13.18 1.21 -1.47
CA LEU A 161 -13.04 2.66 -1.59
C LEU A 161 -13.30 3.14 -3.02
N SER A 162 -12.86 2.38 -4.04
CA SER A 162 -13.19 2.67 -5.44
C SER A 162 -14.70 2.62 -5.69
N GLY A 163 -15.40 1.65 -5.09
CA GLY A 163 -16.85 1.55 -5.14
C GLY A 163 -17.54 2.75 -4.48
N LEU A 164 -17.00 3.26 -3.36
CA LEU A 164 -17.50 4.48 -2.73
C LEU A 164 -17.37 5.69 -3.67
N LEU A 165 -16.19 5.89 -4.26
CA LEU A 165 -15.96 7.01 -5.19
C LEU A 165 -16.90 6.95 -6.41
N TYR A 166 -17.14 5.76 -6.94
CA TYR A 166 -18.15 5.53 -7.99
C TYR A 166 -19.55 5.88 -7.52
N GLY A 167 -19.96 5.41 -6.35
CA GLY A 167 -21.28 5.73 -5.76
C GLY A 167 -21.49 7.22 -5.50
N LEU A 168 -20.40 7.98 -5.26
CA LEU A 168 -20.41 9.44 -5.15
C LEU A 168 -20.43 10.16 -6.52
N GLY A 169 -20.26 9.43 -7.63
CA GLY A 169 -20.11 10.02 -8.96
C GLY A 169 -18.77 10.72 -9.19
N TRP A 170 -17.75 10.41 -8.39
CA TRP A 170 -16.42 11.05 -8.50
C TRP A 170 -15.51 10.36 -9.51
N ILE A 171 -15.78 9.10 -9.83
CA ILE A 171 -15.10 8.32 -10.87
C ILE A 171 -16.12 7.54 -11.69
N GLU A 172 -15.70 7.10 -12.88
CA GLU A 172 -16.45 6.14 -13.70
C GLU A 172 -16.49 4.76 -13.05
N ASP A 173 -17.31 3.82 -13.56
CA ASP A 173 -17.38 2.44 -13.06
C ASP A 173 -15.98 1.81 -13.01
N PRO A 174 -15.43 1.53 -11.83
CA PRO A 174 -14.10 0.98 -11.68
C PRO A 174 -14.03 -0.53 -11.95
N ALA A 175 -15.16 -1.23 -12.06
CA ALA A 175 -15.18 -2.68 -12.14
C ALA A 175 -14.45 -3.24 -13.39
N PRO A 176 -14.55 -2.66 -14.60
CA PRO A 176 -13.77 -3.13 -15.74
C PRO A 176 -12.25 -3.03 -15.53
N ALA A 177 -11.79 -1.91 -14.94
CA ALA A 177 -10.37 -1.69 -14.64
C ALA A 177 -9.87 -2.67 -13.56
N TRP A 178 -10.66 -2.92 -12.52
CA TRP A 178 -10.33 -3.90 -11.49
C TRP A 178 -10.27 -5.33 -12.02
N ARG A 179 -11.19 -5.73 -12.93
CA ARG A 179 -11.10 -7.05 -13.59
C ARG A 179 -9.85 -7.18 -14.44
N ALA A 180 -9.42 -6.11 -15.13
CA ALA A 180 -8.17 -6.10 -15.86
C ALA A 180 -6.96 -6.23 -14.91
N ALA A 181 -6.94 -5.47 -13.81
CA ALA A 181 -5.93 -5.56 -12.78
C ALA A 181 -5.85 -6.98 -12.17
N ALA A 182 -6.99 -7.62 -11.87
CA ALA A 182 -7.02 -9.00 -11.37
C ALA A 182 -6.35 -10.00 -12.32
N ARG A 183 -6.59 -9.86 -13.63
CA ARG A 183 -5.89 -10.68 -14.64
C ARG A 183 -4.38 -10.41 -14.64
N GLY A 184 -3.98 -9.14 -14.57
CA GLY A 184 -2.58 -8.73 -14.47
C GLY A 184 -1.88 -9.29 -13.23
N LEU A 185 -2.57 -9.28 -12.07
CA LEU A 185 -2.07 -9.84 -10.82
C LEU A 185 -1.87 -11.37 -10.90
N ARG A 186 -2.76 -12.12 -11.55
CA ARG A 186 -2.54 -13.56 -11.80
C ARG A 186 -1.34 -13.82 -12.69
N GLN A 187 -1.16 -13.02 -13.74
CA GLN A 187 0.04 -13.10 -14.58
C GLN A 187 1.31 -12.74 -13.80
N GLY A 188 1.23 -11.76 -12.90
CA GLY A 188 2.31 -11.40 -11.99
C GLY A 188 2.63 -12.54 -11.01
N ALA A 189 1.64 -13.21 -10.43
CA ALA A 189 1.82 -14.37 -9.59
C ALA A 189 2.51 -15.53 -10.33
N ALA A 190 2.18 -15.76 -11.60
CA ALA A 190 2.86 -16.75 -12.41
C ALA A 190 4.34 -16.39 -12.70
N ARG A 191 4.64 -15.09 -12.86
CA ARG A 191 6.01 -14.61 -13.16
C ARG A 191 6.90 -14.46 -11.94
N TRP A 192 6.34 -14.03 -10.81
CA TRP A 192 7.08 -13.65 -9.61
C TRP A 192 6.84 -14.57 -8.42
N GLY A 193 5.88 -15.49 -8.52
CA GLY A 193 5.53 -16.43 -7.48
C GLY A 193 6.61 -17.47 -7.20
N GLY A 194 6.37 -18.28 -6.20
CA GLY A 194 7.35 -19.24 -5.67
C GLY A 194 7.81 -20.28 -6.69
N ALA A 195 6.90 -20.73 -7.57
CA ALA A 195 7.20 -21.74 -8.58
C ALA A 195 8.11 -21.25 -9.72
N ALA A 196 8.16 -19.94 -9.97
CA ALA A 196 9.02 -19.39 -11.01
C ALA A 196 10.50 -19.46 -10.57
N PRO A 197 11.41 -20.08 -11.37
CA PRO A 197 12.81 -20.24 -10.98
C PRO A 197 13.51 -18.89 -10.86
N GLU A 198 14.47 -18.75 -9.95
CA GLU A 198 15.15 -17.48 -9.66
C GLU A 198 15.73 -16.83 -10.93
N ALA A 199 16.28 -17.64 -11.84
CA ALA A 199 16.87 -17.15 -13.09
C ALA A 199 15.86 -16.42 -14.01
N ALA A 200 14.57 -16.71 -13.89
CA ALA A 200 13.49 -16.11 -14.68
C ALA A 200 12.59 -15.19 -13.84
N ASN A 201 12.87 -15.00 -12.55
CA ASN A 201 12.03 -14.28 -11.62
C ASN A 201 12.68 -12.96 -11.18
N ALA A 202 12.26 -11.86 -11.79
CA ALA A 202 12.80 -10.53 -11.50
C ALA A 202 12.63 -10.09 -10.03
N ALA A 203 11.58 -10.55 -9.33
CA ALA A 203 11.39 -10.23 -7.93
C ALA A 203 12.41 -10.96 -7.03
N LYS A 204 12.71 -12.23 -7.30
CA LYS A 204 13.78 -12.97 -6.62
C LYS A 204 15.15 -12.34 -6.89
N GLN A 205 15.43 -11.98 -8.15
CA GLN A 205 16.69 -11.33 -8.53
C GLN A 205 16.87 -9.97 -7.85
N LEU A 206 15.80 -9.15 -7.82
CA LEU A 206 15.83 -7.86 -7.13
C LEU A 206 16.02 -8.05 -5.62
N ALA A 207 15.32 -8.98 -4.99
CA ALA A 207 15.52 -9.30 -3.58
C ALA A 207 16.98 -9.68 -3.28
N ARG A 208 17.60 -10.49 -4.13
CA ARG A 208 19.00 -10.85 -3.97
C ARG A 208 19.93 -9.65 -4.12
N ALA A 209 19.66 -8.76 -5.07
CA ALA A 209 20.44 -7.54 -5.26
C ALA A 209 20.31 -6.54 -4.09
N LEU A 210 19.16 -6.55 -3.39
CA LEU A 210 18.90 -5.68 -2.23
C LEU A 210 19.38 -6.29 -0.90
N HIS A 211 19.61 -7.61 -0.85
CA HIS A 211 19.98 -8.29 0.40
C HIS A 211 21.30 -7.75 0.96
N GLY A 212 21.29 -7.40 2.25
CA GLY A 212 22.45 -6.82 2.95
C GLY A 212 22.69 -5.34 2.65
N ARG A 213 21.80 -4.67 1.89
CA ARG A 213 21.96 -3.24 1.55
C ARG A 213 20.95 -2.37 2.29
N ARG A 214 21.28 -1.09 2.43
CA ARG A 214 20.31 -0.04 2.83
C ARG A 214 19.47 0.32 1.61
N VAL A 215 18.15 0.11 1.69
CA VAL A 215 17.24 0.26 0.55
C VAL A 215 16.58 1.64 0.58
N PHE A 216 16.80 2.41 -0.48
CA PHE A 216 16.16 3.68 -0.78
C PHE A 216 15.16 3.49 -1.92
N ILE A 217 13.91 3.89 -1.73
CA ILE A 217 12.83 3.72 -2.70
C ILE A 217 12.43 5.11 -3.17
N TYR A 218 12.63 5.40 -4.43
CA TYR A 218 12.32 6.68 -5.03
C TYR A 218 11.26 6.57 -6.11
N SER A 219 10.39 7.55 -6.22
CA SER A 219 9.35 7.61 -7.24
C SER A 219 8.94 9.03 -7.53
N GLY A 220 8.21 9.25 -8.62
CA GLY A 220 7.45 10.50 -8.81
C GLY A 220 6.36 10.64 -7.76
N ALA A 221 6.15 11.85 -7.24
CA ALA A 221 5.19 12.12 -6.16
C ALA A 221 3.74 11.83 -6.55
N ALA A 222 3.35 12.17 -7.77
CA ALA A 222 1.95 12.29 -8.15
C ALA A 222 1.22 10.94 -8.33
N ARG A 223 1.89 9.79 -8.45
CA ARG A 223 1.20 8.54 -8.82
C ARG A 223 1.76 7.29 -8.17
N LEU A 224 3.00 7.32 -7.71
CA LEU A 224 3.70 6.19 -7.15
C LEU A 224 4.17 6.41 -5.71
N GLY A 225 3.84 7.55 -5.11
CA GLY A 225 4.24 7.88 -3.75
C GLY A 225 3.70 6.88 -2.74
N ALA A 226 2.44 6.50 -2.87
CA ALA A 226 1.83 5.49 -2.03
C ALA A 226 2.43 4.09 -2.25
N ALA A 227 2.78 3.74 -3.50
CA ALA A 227 3.46 2.48 -3.80
C ALA A 227 4.86 2.42 -3.18
N ALA A 228 5.62 3.52 -3.25
CA ALA A 228 6.93 3.63 -2.60
C ALA A 228 6.82 3.50 -1.08
N THR A 229 5.85 4.20 -0.48
CA THR A 229 5.53 4.10 0.96
C THR A 229 5.14 2.67 1.34
N ARG A 230 4.29 2.01 0.53
CA ARG A 230 3.92 0.61 0.77
C ARG A 230 5.14 -0.30 0.69
N PHE A 231 5.98 -0.17 -0.34
CA PHE A 231 7.16 -1.01 -0.46
C PHE A 231 8.08 -0.89 0.75
N ARG A 232 8.33 0.35 1.23
CA ARG A 232 9.05 0.57 2.48
C ARG A 232 8.40 -0.16 3.67
N ASN A 233 7.08 -0.07 3.81
CA ASN A 233 6.36 -0.72 4.90
C ASN A 233 6.45 -2.26 4.78
N GLN A 234 6.38 -2.81 3.56
CA GLN A 234 6.55 -4.24 3.32
C GLN A 234 7.98 -4.72 3.63
N LEU A 235 9.01 -3.92 3.34
CA LEU A 235 10.37 -4.22 3.79
C LEU A 235 10.44 -4.28 5.32
N ASN A 236 9.84 -3.33 6.01
CA ASN A 236 9.83 -3.29 7.47
C ASN A 236 9.06 -4.49 8.06
N GLU A 237 7.85 -4.77 7.56
CA GLU A 237 6.96 -5.75 8.15
C GLU A 237 7.25 -7.19 7.72
N ASN A 238 7.57 -7.45 6.45
CA ASN A 238 7.88 -8.78 5.95
C ASN A 238 9.36 -9.12 6.18
N ALA A 239 10.29 -8.30 5.68
CA ALA A 239 11.71 -8.59 5.70
C ALA A 239 12.43 -8.18 7.00
N LYS A 240 11.77 -7.45 7.90
CA LYS A 240 12.34 -6.88 9.13
C LYS A 240 13.53 -5.95 8.84
N LEU A 241 13.51 -5.28 7.68
CA LEU A 241 14.54 -4.37 7.20
C LEU A 241 14.03 -2.93 7.19
N LEU A 242 14.81 -2.00 7.71
CA LEU A 242 14.51 -0.58 7.60
C LEU A 242 14.69 -0.13 6.15
N GLY A 243 13.61 0.28 5.52
CA GLY A 243 13.60 0.93 4.22
C GLY A 243 13.38 2.44 4.35
N HIS A 244 13.87 3.19 3.38
CA HIS A 244 13.61 4.62 3.24
C HIS A 244 12.83 4.89 1.95
N SER A 245 11.94 5.89 1.94
CA SER A 245 11.27 6.30 0.70
C SER A 245 11.20 7.81 0.60
N ALA A 246 11.48 8.35 -0.59
CA ALA A 246 11.38 9.77 -0.87
C ALA A 246 10.85 10.01 -2.30
N LEU A 247 10.36 11.21 -2.54
CA LEU A 247 9.59 11.55 -3.73
C LEU A 247 10.30 12.63 -4.58
N VAL A 248 10.31 12.39 -5.88
CA VAL A 248 10.69 13.38 -6.89
C VAL A 248 9.47 14.25 -7.18
N PRO A 249 9.60 15.58 -7.23
CA PRO A 249 10.82 16.38 -7.28
C PRO A 249 11.41 16.78 -5.93
N GLU A 250 10.71 16.60 -4.80
CA GLU A 250 11.09 17.14 -3.50
C GLU A 250 12.49 16.67 -3.05
N LEU A 251 12.79 15.38 -3.20
CA LEU A 251 14.11 14.86 -2.82
C LEU A 251 15.30 15.55 -3.53
N ASN A 252 15.06 16.14 -4.71
CA ASN A 252 16.09 16.87 -5.45
C ASN A 252 16.39 18.27 -4.88
N HIS A 253 15.66 18.71 -3.86
CA HIS A 253 15.87 19.97 -3.17
C HIS A 253 16.53 19.81 -1.79
N ASN A 254 16.69 18.57 -1.33
CA ASN A 254 17.21 18.26 0.00
C ASN A 254 18.01 16.93 0.03
N GLU A 255 17.37 15.78 -0.09
CA GLU A 255 17.98 14.46 0.10
C GLU A 255 19.10 14.14 -0.89
N ILE A 256 19.06 14.71 -2.10
CA ILE A 256 20.11 14.54 -3.11
C ILE A 256 21.49 14.96 -2.59
N VAL A 257 21.56 15.93 -1.68
CA VAL A 257 22.80 16.37 -1.02
C VAL A 257 23.40 15.27 -0.14
N GLY A 258 22.58 14.41 0.43
CA GLY A 258 23.03 13.25 1.22
C GLY A 258 23.88 12.25 0.44
N TRP A 259 23.81 12.27 -0.89
CA TRP A 259 24.65 11.45 -1.77
C TRP A 259 26.04 12.04 -2.05
N GLU A 260 26.37 13.22 -1.55
CA GLU A 260 27.68 13.85 -1.80
C GLU A 260 28.84 13.12 -1.10
N LEU A 261 28.61 12.63 0.12
CA LEU A 261 29.65 12.02 1.00
C LEU A 261 29.08 10.86 1.83
N PRO A 262 29.94 9.90 2.23
CA PRO A 262 31.16 9.38 1.61
C PRO A 262 30.84 8.20 0.70
N VAL A 263 31.56 8.03 -0.40
CA VAL A 263 31.35 6.95 -1.39
C VAL A 263 31.36 5.54 -0.78
N ALA A 264 32.16 5.29 0.26
CA ALA A 264 32.22 3.99 0.93
C ALA A 264 30.85 3.56 1.52
N ALA A 265 30.14 4.48 2.17
CA ALA A 265 28.80 4.20 2.72
C ALA A 265 27.74 3.99 1.63
N HIS A 266 27.90 4.63 0.49
CA HIS A 266 26.96 4.48 -0.64
C HIS A 266 27.08 3.13 -1.34
N ARG A 267 28.22 2.45 -1.29
CA ARG A 267 28.40 1.09 -1.82
C ARG A 267 27.52 0.05 -1.12
N GLU A 268 27.10 0.33 0.11
CA GLU A 268 26.16 -0.49 0.87
C GLU A 268 24.69 -0.09 0.63
N ALA A 269 24.44 0.91 -0.20
CA ALA A 269 23.10 1.36 -0.54
C ALA A 269 22.61 0.76 -1.85
N ALA A 270 21.30 0.60 -1.94
CA ALA A 270 20.59 0.32 -3.18
C ALA A 270 19.43 1.27 -3.34
N VAL A 271 19.30 1.87 -4.52
CA VAL A 271 18.15 2.68 -4.93
C VAL A 271 17.23 1.85 -5.80
N VAL A 272 15.96 1.76 -5.43
CA VAL A 272 14.90 1.22 -6.28
C VAL A 272 14.06 2.38 -6.78
N MET A 273 14.17 2.70 -8.06
CA MET A 273 13.38 3.73 -8.72
C MET A 273 12.08 3.11 -9.24
N LEU A 274 10.95 3.47 -8.66
CA LEU A 274 9.63 3.08 -9.18
C LEU A 274 9.25 4.02 -10.31
N ARG A 275 8.87 3.47 -11.46
CA ARG A 275 8.57 4.23 -12.68
C ARG A 275 7.24 3.78 -13.31
N GLU A 276 6.61 4.70 -14.01
CA GLU A 276 5.45 4.41 -14.86
C GLU A 276 5.53 5.17 -16.20
N ASP A 277 4.71 4.74 -17.18
CA ASP A 277 4.81 5.27 -18.55
C ASP A 277 4.16 6.65 -18.74
N GLU A 278 3.26 7.06 -17.82
CA GLU A 278 2.56 8.35 -17.90
C GLU A 278 3.20 9.42 -17.00
N GLU A 279 4.44 9.25 -16.60
CA GLU A 279 5.19 10.29 -15.87
C GLU A 279 5.30 11.56 -16.74
N SER A 280 5.12 12.73 -16.12
CA SER A 280 5.41 13.97 -16.84
C SER A 280 6.89 14.05 -17.22
N ALA A 281 7.20 14.62 -18.38
CA ALA A 281 8.57 14.71 -18.87
C ALA A 281 9.56 15.34 -17.84
N PRO A 282 9.21 16.39 -17.07
CA PRO A 282 10.08 16.89 -16.00
C PRO A 282 10.35 15.88 -14.88
N VAL A 283 9.33 15.12 -14.45
CA VAL A 283 9.48 14.09 -13.42
C VAL A 283 10.32 12.93 -13.95
N ALA A 284 10.04 12.44 -15.14
CA ALA A 284 10.81 11.36 -15.78
C ALA A 284 12.30 11.71 -15.88
N ARG A 285 12.62 12.94 -16.31
CA ARG A 285 13.99 13.43 -16.38
C ARG A 285 14.66 13.52 -15.01
N ARG A 286 13.95 14.00 -13.99
CA ARG A 286 14.50 14.08 -12.61
C ARG A 286 14.73 12.69 -12.04
N CYS A 287 13.84 11.74 -12.23
CA CYS A 287 14.05 10.35 -11.81
C CYS A 287 15.30 9.76 -12.47
N ALA A 288 15.48 9.94 -13.77
CA ALA A 288 16.65 9.45 -14.49
C ALA A 288 17.96 10.08 -13.95
N LEU A 289 18.00 11.40 -13.79
CA LEU A 289 19.17 12.10 -13.24
C LEU A 289 19.44 11.72 -11.77
N THR A 290 18.41 11.48 -10.96
CA THR A 290 18.60 11.02 -9.57
C THR A 290 19.21 9.63 -9.53
N ALA A 291 18.73 8.72 -10.38
CA ALA A 291 19.26 7.37 -10.51
C ALA A 291 20.73 7.38 -10.97
N GLU A 292 21.04 8.17 -12.00
CA GLU A 292 22.39 8.37 -12.49
C GLU A 292 23.31 8.94 -11.38
N PHE A 293 22.86 10.00 -10.68
CA PHE A 293 23.63 10.62 -9.62
C PHE A 293 23.96 9.65 -8.49
N ALA A 294 22.97 8.92 -7.95
CA ALA A 294 23.18 7.92 -6.93
C ALA A 294 24.15 6.81 -7.40
N GLY A 295 24.01 6.36 -8.65
CA GLY A 295 24.91 5.38 -9.27
C GLY A 295 26.35 5.86 -9.36
N THR A 296 26.60 7.11 -9.78
CA THR A 296 27.96 7.69 -9.83
C THR A 296 28.59 7.80 -8.44
N LYS A 297 27.79 7.81 -7.37
CA LYS A 297 28.25 7.81 -5.98
C LYS A 297 28.46 6.42 -5.40
N GLY A 298 28.22 5.37 -6.18
CA GLY A 298 28.52 3.98 -5.81
C GLY A 298 27.32 3.17 -5.34
N ALA A 299 26.12 3.73 -5.30
CA ALA A 299 24.92 2.96 -4.99
C ALA A 299 24.55 1.99 -6.13
N ALA A 300 24.04 0.81 -5.78
CA ALA A 300 23.39 -0.04 -6.76
C ALA A 300 22.03 0.61 -7.13
N VAL A 301 21.75 0.71 -8.43
CA VAL A 301 20.49 1.32 -8.89
C VAL A 301 19.67 0.30 -9.67
N HIS A 302 18.40 0.18 -9.30
CA HIS A 302 17.43 -0.71 -9.93
C HIS A 302 16.20 0.09 -10.32
N GLU A 303 15.65 -0.18 -11.49
CA GLU A 303 14.37 0.38 -11.91
C GLU A 303 13.29 -0.72 -11.88
N LEU A 304 12.14 -0.39 -11.31
CA LEU A 304 10.95 -1.22 -11.34
C LEU A 304 9.83 -0.45 -12.03
N ARG A 305 9.42 -0.95 -13.18
CA ARG A 305 8.41 -0.30 -14.02
C ARG A 305 7.10 -1.08 -13.99
N GLY A 306 5.98 -0.35 -13.86
CA GLY A 306 4.65 -0.94 -13.91
C GLY A 306 4.33 -1.54 -15.27
N THR A 307 3.62 -2.66 -15.27
CA THR A 307 3.18 -3.37 -16.46
C THR A 307 1.64 -3.42 -16.54
N GLY A 308 1.10 -3.36 -17.76
CA GLY A 308 -0.34 -3.38 -18.01
C GLY A 308 -0.78 -2.22 -18.90
N ALA A 309 -1.94 -2.35 -19.54
CA ALA A 309 -2.47 -1.35 -20.47
C ALA A 309 -3.03 -0.13 -19.71
N GLY A 310 -3.74 -0.37 -18.60
CA GLY A 310 -4.35 0.67 -17.80
C GLY A 310 -3.48 1.13 -16.63
N ARG A 311 -3.73 2.35 -16.14
CA ARG A 311 -3.03 2.93 -14.98
C ARG A 311 -3.15 2.05 -13.74
N LEU A 312 -4.36 1.50 -13.46
CA LEU A 312 -4.58 0.62 -12.32
C LEU A 312 -3.79 -0.69 -12.46
N GLU A 313 -3.71 -1.27 -13.66
CA GLU A 313 -2.91 -2.47 -13.91
C GLU A 313 -1.43 -2.21 -13.64
N ARG A 314 -0.87 -1.09 -14.13
CA ARG A 314 0.54 -0.72 -13.89
C ARG A 314 0.82 -0.51 -12.40
N LEU A 315 -0.05 0.22 -11.70
CA LEU A 315 0.10 0.47 -10.27
C LEU A 315 0.01 -0.83 -9.45
N THR A 316 -0.96 -1.70 -9.74
CA THR A 316 -1.11 -2.99 -9.04
C THR A 316 0.04 -3.95 -9.33
N SER A 317 0.61 -3.91 -10.54
CA SER A 317 1.79 -4.73 -10.88
C SER A 317 3.04 -4.30 -10.09
N ILE A 318 3.27 -2.99 -9.90
CA ILE A 318 4.35 -2.48 -9.03
C ILE A 318 4.13 -2.96 -7.60
N VAL A 319 2.93 -2.75 -7.06
CA VAL A 319 2.56 -3.14 -5.69
C VAL A 319 2.82 -4.63 -5.48
N GLN A 320 2.37 -5.48 -6.38
CA GLN A 320 2.56 -6.93 -6.27
C GLN A 320 4.03 -7.34 -6.38
N CYS A 321 4.77 -6.79 -7.34
CA CYS A 321 6.20 -7.07 -7.47
C CYS A 321 6.97 -6.69 -6.20
N CYS A 322 6.67 -5.51 -5.61
CA CYS A 322 7.26 -5.07 -4.34
C CYS A 322 6.89 -6.00 -3.18
N ASP A 323 5.65 -6.51 -3.14
CA ASP A 323 5.22 -7.48 -2.13
C ASP A 323 6.05 -8.78 -2.25
N PHE A 324 6.25 -9.31 -3.46
CA PHE A 324 7.13 -10.47 -3.71
C PHE A 324 8.58 -10.19 -3.33
N VAL A 325 9.15 -9.03 -3.71
CA VAL A 325 10.52 -8.65 -3.35
C VAL A 325 10.70 -8.64 -1.83
N SER A 326 9.76 -8.04 -1.08
CA SER A 326 9.82 -8.00 0.38
C SER A 326 9.72 -9.39 1.02
N TYR A 327 8.93 -10.28 0.43
CA TYR A 327 8.81 -11.67 0.84
C TYR A 327 10.14 -12.42 0.64
N TYR A 328 10.73 -12.34 -0.55
CA TYR A 328 12.01 -13.02 -0.84
C TYR A 328 13.16 -12.43 -0.02
N LEU A 329 13.14 -11.13 0.27
CA LEU A 329 14.10 -10.53 1.21
C LEU A 329 13.95 -11.09 2.63
N ALA A 330 12.71 -11.36 3.09
CA ALA A 330 12.50 -12.02 4.37
C ALA A 330 13.18 -13.39 4.42
N LEU A 331 13.02 -14.20 3.37
CA LEU A 331 13.66 -15.51 3.26
C LEU A 331 15.18 -15.41 3.29
N LEU A 332 15.77 -14.47 2.54
CA LEU A 332 17.20 -14.24 2.52
C LEU A 332 17.75 -13.77 3.87
N ALA A 333 16.96 -12.98 4.61
CA ALA A 333 17.30 -12.53 5.95
C ALA A 333 17.05 -13.60 7.05
N GLY A 334 16.51 -14.77 6.68
CA GLY A 334 16.11 -15.80 7.64
C GLY A 334 14.96 -15.40 8.55
N ALA A 335 14.10 -14.47 8.10
CA ALA A 335 12.97 -13.95 8.88
C ALA A 335 11.65 -14.59 8.41
N ASP A 336 10.79 -14.95 9.36
CA ASP A 336 9.39 -15.28 9.06
C ASP A 336 8.67 -14.00 8.60
N PRO A 337 8.11 -13.96 7.38
CA PRO A 337 7.47 -12.76 6.85
C PRO A 337 6.17 -12.39 7.60
N THR A 338 5.52 -13.31 8.28
CA THR A 338 4.15 -13.11 8.79
C THR A 338 4.08 -12.35 10.11
N PRO A 339 4.76 -12.71 11.21
CA PRO A 339 4.58 -12.08 12.51
C PRO A 339 5.17 -10.67 12.57
N VAL A 340 4.53 -9.81 13.37
CA VAL A 340 4.95 -8.42 13.62
C VAL A 340 5.15 -8.18 15.12
N ARG A 341 5.99 -9.00 15.73
CA ARG A 341 6.18 -9.09 17.20
C ARG A 341 6.43 -7.74 17.87
N SER A 342 7.17 -6.85 17.21
CA SER A 342 7.45 -5.51 17.74
C SER A 342 6.19 -4.65 17.85
N ILE A 343 5.26 -4.76 16.89
CA ILE A 343 3.97 -4.06 16.94
C ILE A 343 3.11 -4.63 18.06
N ASP A 344 3.07 -5.95 18.21
CA ASP A 344 2.30 -6.63 19.26
C ASP A 344 2.83 -6.27 20.65
N GLU A 345 4.15 -6.23 20.81
CA GLU A 345 4.80 -5.78 22.05
C GLU A 345 4.48 -4.33 22.38
N PHE A 346 4.57 -3.43 21.37
CA PHE A 346 4.25 -2.02 21.55
C PHE A 346 2.80 -1.81 22.01
N LYS A 347 1.84 -2.51 21.38
CA LYS A 347 0.42 -2.47 21.76
C LYS A 347 0.19 -2.97 23.19
N ARG A 348 0.87 -4.05 23.58
CA ARG A 348 0.76 -4.55 24.96
C ARG A 348 1.25 -3.53 26.00
N ARG A 349 2.35 -2.83 25.72
CA ARG A 349 2.88 -1.79 26.60
C ARG A 349 1.94 -0.59 26.69
N LEU A 350 1.37 -0.13 25.57
CA LEU A 350 0.39 0.94 25.57
C LEU A 350 -0.87 0.58 26.37
N ALA A 351 -1.35 -0.65 26.28
CA ALA A 351 -2.51 -1.09 27.05
C ALA A 351 -2.24 -1.24 28.56
N ALA A 352 -0.97 -1.26 28.99
CA ALA A 352 -0.56 -1.38 30.38
C ALA A 352 -0.17 -0.02 31.02
N SER A 353 -0.08 1.04 30.24
CA SER A 353 0.18 2.43 30.66
C SER A 353 -1.12 3.21 30.88
#